data_98d8757fc08e8f1f873b35ac4483b62f
#
_entry.id   98d8757fc08e8f1f873b35ac4483b62f
#
_cell.length_a   1.000
_cell.length_b   1.000
_cell.length_c   1.000
_cell.angle_alpha   90.00
_cell.angle_beta   90.00
_cell.angle_gamma   90.00
#
_symmetry.space_group_name_H-M   'P 1'
#
loop_
_entity.id
_entity.type
_entity.pdbx_description
1 polymer ?
#
loop_
_entity_poly.entity_id
_entity_poly.type
_entity_poly.pdbx_seq_one_letter_code
_entity_poly.pdbx_strand_id
1 'polypeptide(L)'
;EEQRYAYIRYTGQGHEIKIELPNKLLTKKDQEIIKNSFEDSYRTKFGQTIPGMQLEILTWSLVLTSVSNKKNEESINNKLPRRSGNKNSRPLNKKRVDFGPGSGIHDCPIYERNALIPNEKISGPAIISESQTTIVIPKGWTLNTNQYGDLVITHDLIRDDKHFAEDVANDMKLSSIRGQVIWDRLISIVEEQAQALVRTAFSTTVREAGDLSAGIFDLSGKMLAQAVTGTPGHVNAMAASVGYFLEKLSLDKMNQGDVFITNDPWLGTGHLFDFTAVTPAFLDNKVIGLFASTIHVVDIGGRGFGPDAGQVYEEGLCIPILPIFEKGVANETILEIVRTNVREPEQVIGDLYSLSVGNEVGCRRLVDMMKEFYLYDLDQVSRHITSRSRQAMLDAISNLPKGSWVNEMVVDGYGVPITLKAELTISETGIDIDFSGTSSVSSYGINVPLSYTEAYASFGIRCVIGNQIPNNAGSLEPIRILAPDSCILNAPRPHAVAVRHVIGQMLPDVVLGCFEKALPGVAPAEGSSSLWNPMITGGPGLIQTEHGNHPTNPFSVTIFHSGGTGALPWQDGLSATAFPSGVRNTPVEITESVTPILFHQKE
;
A
#
# COMPACT_ATOMS: atom_id res chain seq x y z
N GLU A 1 -28.08 -3.71 30.45
CA GLU A 1 -28.12 -3.54 29.03
C GLU A 1 -27.39 -4.71 28.37
N GLU A 2 -27.96 -5.25 27.30
CA GLU A 2 -27.42 -6.38 26.56
C GLU A 2 -27.14 -5.95 25.13
N GLN A 3 -25.92 -6.22 24.67
CA GLN A 3 -25.50 -5.98 23.28
C GLN A 3 -24.92 -7.28 22.71
N ARG A 4 -25.35 -7.63 21.51
CA ARG A 4 -24.92 -8.85 20.81
C ARG A 4 -24.24 -8.50 19.53
N TYR A 5 -23.14 -9.18 19.22
CA TYR A 5 -22.38 -9.00 18.01
C TYR A 5 -22.00 -10.33 17.39
N ALA A 6 -21.86 -10.35 16.06
CA ALA A 6 -21.18 -11.40 15.33
C ALA A 6 -20.00 -10.80 14.56
N TYR A 7 -18.91 -11.55 14.47
CA TYR A 7 -17.79 -11.24 13.63
C TYR A 7 -17.91 -12.12 12.38
N ILE A 8 -18.19 -11.49 11.24
CA ILE A 8 -18.61 -12.14 10.00
C ILE A 8 -17.66 -11.73 8.87
N ARG A 9 -17.35 -12.70 8.00
CA ARG A 9 -16.58 -12.48 6.77
C ARG A 9 -17.14 -13.33 5.64
N TYR A 10 -16.70 -13.06 4.41
CA TYR A 10 -16.85 -14.04 3.34
C TYR A 10 -15.98 -15.26 3.64
N THR A 11 -16.47 -16.46 3.31
CA THR A 11 -15.72 -17.70 3.54
C THR A 11 -14.37 -17.66 2.81
N GLY A 12 -13.29 -17.90 3.55
CA GLY A 12 -11.92 -17.83 3.04
C GLY A 12 -11.26 -16.45 3.05
N GLN A 13 -12.01 -15.36 3.33
CA GLN A 13 -11.47 -14.01 3.42
C GLN A 13 -10.58 -13.83 4.67
N GLY A 14 -9.64 -12.86 4.61
CA GLY A 14 -8.66 -12.63 5.66
C GLY A 14 -9.23 -12.12 6.98
N HIS A 15 -10.16 -11.17 6.93
CA HIS A 15 -10.65 -10.48 8.13
C HIS A 15 -12.16 -10.38 8.17
N GLU A 16 -12.69 -10.53 9.38
CA GLU A 16 -14.10 -10.34 9.70
C GLU A 16 -14.43 -8.88 10.00
N ILE A 17 -15.70 -8.54 9.88
CA ILE A 17 -16.26 -7.28 10.35
C ILE A 17 -17.28 -7.54 11.47
N LYS A 18 -17.31 -6.62 12.42
CA LYS A 18 -18.23 -6.67 13.56
C LYS A 18 -19.60 -6.19 13.13
N ILE A 19 -20.63 -7.03 13.31
CA ILE A 19 -22.03 -6.75 12.99
C ILE A 19 -22.84 -6.82 14.28
N GLU A 20 -23.68 -5.81 14.52
CA GLU A 20 -24.63 -5.82 15.61
C GLU A 20 -25.80 -6.77 15.30
N LEU A 21 -26.16 -7.58 16.27
CA LEU A 21 -27.23 -8.57 16.13
C LEU A 21 -28.49 -8.11 16.87
N PRO A 22 -29.68 -8.52 16.41
CA PRO A 22 -30.92 -8.24 17.13
C PRO A 22 -30.91 -8.82 18.54
N ASN A 23 -31.37 -8.02 19.51
CA ASN A 23 -31.49 -8.45 20.91
C ASN A 23 -32.75 -9.31 21.12
N LYS A 24 -32.77 -10.50 20.50
CA LYS A 24 -33.84 -11.50 20.60
C LYS A 24 -33.28 -12.91 20.38
N LEU A 25 -34.09 -13.93 20.64
CA LEU A 25 -33.75 -15.30 20.24
C LEU A 25 -33.69 -15.38 18.70
N LEU A 26 -32.51 -15.73 18.16
CA LEU A 26 -32.28 -15.84 16.73
C LEU A 26 -32.88 -17.17 16.20
N THR A 27 -33.46 -17.10 15.02
CA THR A 27 -34.05 -18.21 14.29
C THR A 27 -33.52 -18.30 12.87
N LYS A 28 -33.80 -19.36 12.14
CA LYS A 28 -33.40 -19.47 10.72
C LYS A 28 -33.92 -18.31 9.85
N LYS A 29 -35.01 -17.65 10.23
CA LYS A 29 -35.56 -16.48 9.53
C LYS A 29 -34.69 -15.23 9.67
N ASP A 30 -33.83 -15.19 10.65
CA ASP A 30 -32.95 -14.05 10.90
C ASP A 30 -31.66 -14.10 10.06
N GLN A 31 -31.40 -15.19 9.33
CA GLN A 31 -30.21 -15.33 8.46
C GLN A 31 -30.14 -14.21 7.41
N GLU A 32 -31.27 -13.90 6.74
CA GLU A 32 -31.31 -12.82 5.75
C GLU A 32 -31.08 -11.44 6.38
N ILE A 33 -31.59 -11.22 7.59
CA ILE A 33 -31.37 -9.96 8.32
C ILE A 33 -29.88 -9.79 8.63
N ILE A 34 -29.23 -10.85 9.11
CA ILE A 34 -27.80 -10.84 9.44
C ILE A 34 -26.96 -10.64 8.17
N LYS A 35 -27.31 -11.35 7.07
CA LYS A 35 -26.66 -11.21 5.78
C LYS A 35 -26.76 -9.77 5.25
N ASN A 36 -27.95 -9.19 5.23
CA ASN A 36 -28.16 -7.82 4.76
C ASN A 36 -27.40 -6.82 5.63
N SER A 37 -27.39 -6.99 6.97
CA SER A 37 -26.62 -6.14 7.87
C SER A 37 -25.10 -6.24 7.61
N PHE A 38 -24.62 -7.45 7.29
CA PHE A 38 -23.23 -7.63 6.88
C PHE A 38 -22.94 -6.93 5.56
N GLU A 39 -23.75 -7.17 4.52
CA GLU A 39 -23.54 -6.57 3.19
C GLU A 39 -23.61 -5.04 3.22
N ASP A 40 -24.52 -4.46 3.99
CA ASP A 40 -24.63 -3.00 4.16
C ASP A 40 -23.41 -2.43 4.89
N SER A 41 -22.96 -3.08 5.96
CA SER A 41 -21.77 -2.69 6.70
C SER A 41 -20.51 -2.87 5.86
N TYR A 42 -20.44 -3.96 5.10
CA TYR A 42 -19.32 -4.25 4.20
C TYR A 42 -19.25 -3.22 3.07
N ARG A 43 -20.39 -2.90 2.44
CA ARG A 43 -20.48 -1.86 1.40
C ARG A 43 -20.12 -0.48 1.93
N THR A 44 -20.56 -0.14 3.14
CA THR A 44 -20.20 1.14 3.78
C THR A 44 -18.70 1.24 4.01
N LYS A 45 -18.07 0.13 4.44
CA LYS A 45 -16.64 0.11 4.77
C LYS A 45 -15.74 0.01 3.54
N PHE A 46 -16.10 -0.85 2.58
CA PHE A 46 -15.27 -1.26 1.46
C PHE A 46 -15.79 -0.86 0.07
N GLY A 47 -16.95 -0.21 0.00
CA GLY A 47 -17.51 0.32 -1.25
C GLY A 47 -18.40 -0.66 -2.01
N GLN A 48 -18.10 -1.95 -1.99
CA GLN A 48 -18.82 -2.98 -2.75
C GLN A 48 -18.89 -4.31 -1.99
N THR A 49 -19.81 -5.20 -2.41
CA THR A 49 -19.95 -6.57 -1.90
C THR A 49 -19.54 -7.57 -2.98
N ILE A 50 -19.26 -8.82 -2.60
CA ILE A 50 -18.93 -9.91 -3.54
C ILE A 50 -20.18 -10.77 -3.75
N PRO A 51 -20.84 -10.70 -4.91
CA PRO A 51 -22.06 -11.45 -5.15
C PRO A 51 -21.82 -12.97 -5.13
N GLY A 52 -22.78 -13.71 -4.56
CA GLY A 52 -22.74 -15.18 -4.56
C GLY A 52 -21.80 -15.84 -3.55
N MET A 53 -20.91 -15.09 -2.91
CA MET A 53 -20.01 -15.64 -1.91
C MET A 53 -20.74 -15.98 -0.61
N GLN A 54 -20.35 -17.12 -0.01
CA GLN A 54 -20.89 -17.56 1.27
C GLN A 54 -20.29 -16.75 2.43
N LEU A 55 -21.07 -16.65 3.51
CA LEU A 55 -20.65 -15.96 4.73
C LEU A 55 -20.36 -16.98 5.83
N GLU A 56 -19.36 -16.71 6.63
CA GLU A 56 -19.06 -17.46 7.85
C GLU A 56 -18.99 -16.54 9.06
N ILE A 57 -19.48 -17.03 10.19
CA ILE A 57 -19.40 -16.34 11.47
C ILE A 57 -18.28 -16.98 12.30
N LEU A 58 -17.24 -16.23 12.58
CA LEU A 58 -16.09 -16.72 13.34
C LEU A 58 -16.33 -16.63 14.85
N THR A 59 -16.94 -15.53 15.30
CA THR A 59 -17.10 -15.25 16.72
C THR A 59 -18.46 -14.64 17.02
N TRP A 60 -19.09 -15.14 18.06
CA TRP A 60 -20.28 -14.56 18.67
C TRP A 60 -19.87 -13.84 19.95
N SER A 61 -20.31 -12.62 20.14
CA SER A 61 -19.99 -11.81 21.33
C SER A 61 -21.25 -11.31 22.01
N LEU A 62 -21.32 -11.52 23.32
CA LEU A 62 -22.36 -11.00 24.18
C LEU A 62 -21.73 -10.06 25.21
N VAL A 63 -22.16 -8.82 25.19
CA VAL A 63 -21.72 -7.80 26.17
C VAL A 63 -22.89 -7.49 27.10
N LEU A 64 -22.71 -7.78 28.39
CA LEU A 64 -23.66 -7.43 29.42
C LEU A 64 -23.10 -6.27 30.24
N THR A 65 -23.80 -5.14 30.21
CA THR A 65 -23.41 -3.95 30.96
C THR A 65 -24.44 -3.70 32.05
N SER A 66 -24.01 -3.57 33.31
CA SER A 66 -24.89 -3.11 34.37
C SER A 66 -25.27 -1.66 34.09
N VAL A 67 -26.55 -1.39 34.00
CA VAL A 67 -27.05 -0.01 33.96
C VAL A 67 -26.82 0.59 35.34
N SER A 68 -25.75 1.36 35.46
CA SER A 68 -25.58 2.21 36.63
C SER A 68 -26.78 3.17 36.68
N ASN A 69 -27.53 3.16 37.79
CA ASN A 69 -28.62 4.11 37.94
C ASN A 69 -28.06 5.52 37.76
N LYS A 70 -28.56 6.24 36.77
CA LYS A 70 -28.16 7.63 36.43
C LYS A 70 -28.15 8.61 37.63
N LYS A 71 -28.71 8.20 38.76
CA LYS A 71 -28.63 8.98 40.02
C LYS A 71 -27.19 9.15 40.55
N ASN A 72 -26.23 8.32 40.11
CA ASN A 72 -24.84 8.49 40.53
C ASN A 72 -23.99 9.31 39.52
N GLU A 73 -24.46 9.53 38.29
CA GLU A 73 -23.75 10.39 37.36
C GLU A 73 -23.84 11.88 37.71
N GLU A 74 -24.89 12.31 38.43
CA GLU A 74 -24.97 13.66 39.00
C GLU A 74 -23.97 13.90 40.14
N SER A 75 -23.47 12.84 40.79
CA SER A 75 -22.50 12.95 41.90
C SER A 75 -21.04 12.93 41.43
N ILE A 76 -20.75 12.47 40.20
CA ILE A 76 -19.41 12.51 39.56
C ILE A 76 -19.20 13.84 38.80
N ASN A 77 -20.28 14.58 38.54
CA ASN A 77 -20.21 15.95 38.12
C ASN A 77 -19.66 16.82 39.26
N ASN A 78 -18.36 16.81 39.43
CA ASN A 78 -17.65 17.86 40.14
C ASN A 78 -17.93 19.17 39.41
N LYS A 79 -19.11 19.77 39.72
CA LYS A 79 -19.31 21.17 39.38
C LYS A 79 -18.16 21.90 40.05
N LEU A 80 -17.31 22.52 39.27
CA LEU A 80 -16.31 23.43 39.83
C LEU A 80 -16.99 24.28 40.91
N PRO A 81 -16.41 24.44 42.08
CA PRO A 81 -17.02 25.21 43.14
C PRO A 81 -17.38 26.59 42.58
N ARG A 82 -18.67 26.95 42.63
CA ARG A 82 -19.13 28.29 42.27
C ARG A 82 -18.45 29.25 43.24
N ARG A 83 -17.33 29.83 42.82
CA ARG A 83 -16.77 30.98 43.52
C ARG A 83 -17.80 32.10 43.39
N SER A 84 -18.41 32.45 44.48
CA SER A 84 -19.31 33.62 44.56
C SER A 84 -18.49 34.89 44.40
N GLY A 85 -18.53 35.48 43.23
CA GLY A 85 -17.86 36.73 42.95
C GLY A 85 -17.80 37.00 41.47
N ASN A 86 -18.38 38.08 41.07
CA ASN A 86 -18.52 38.61 39.67
C ASN A 86 -17.19 39.13 39.14
N LYS A 87 -16.08 38.39 39.28
CA LYS A 87 -14.75 38.82 38.80
C LYS A 87 -14.14 37.74 37.93
N ASN A 88 -13.89 38.08 36.65
CA ASN A 88 -13.12 37.29 35.70
C ASN A 88 -11.78 36.87 36.32
N SER A 89 -11.28 35.70 35.91
CA SER A 89 -9.97 35.21 36.32
C SER A 89 -8.89 36.24 35.99
N ARG A 90 -7.99 36.49 36.95
CA ARG A 90 -6.85 37.37 36.70
C ARG A 90 -5.65 36.58 36.24
N PRO A 91 -4.89 37.04 35.22
CA PRO A 91 -3.64 36.40 34.84
C PRO A 91 -2.66 36.47 36.03
N LEU A 92 -1.92 35.39 36.22
CA LEU A 92 -0.83 35.31 37.20
C LEU A 92 0.29 36.29 36.87
N ASN A 93 0.71 36.26 35.62
CA ASN A 93 1.75 37.11 35.06
C ASN A 93 1.62 37.18 33.53
N LYS A 94 2.59 37.84 32.86
CA LYS A 94 2.72 37.83 31.41
C LYS A 94 4.07 37.23 31.05
N LYS A 95 4.13 36.48 29.95
CA LYS A 95 5.36 35.94 29.40
C LYS A 95 5.44 36.24 27.91
N ARG A 96 6.64 36.58 27.46
CA ARG A 96 6.92 36.81 26.05
C ARG A 96 7.05 35.46 25.34
N VAL A 97 6.21 35.22 24.34
CA VAL A 97 6.10 33.93 23.63
C VAL A 97 6.20 34.17 22.13
N ASP A 98 7.04 33.38 21.48
CA ASP A 98 7.18 33.37 20.02
C ASP A 98 6.23 32.30 19.45
N PHE A 99 5.32 32.73 18.59
CA PHE A 99 4.36 31.87 17.87
C PHE A 99 4.86 31.48 16.47
N GLY A 100 6.12 31.75 16.17
CA GLY A 100 6.75 31.39 14.91
C GLY A 100 6.51 32.36 13.75
N PRO A 101 7.00 32.00 12.55
CA PRO A 101 6.87 32.83 11.35
C PRO A 101 5.42 33.19 11.04
N GLY A 102 5.13 34.46 10.85
CA GLY A 102 3.78 34.97 10.53
C GLY A 102 2.94 35.39 11.73
N SER A 103 3.14 34.80 12.91
CA SER A 103 2.41 35.20 14.13
C SER A 103 3.24 36.06 15.07
N GLY A 104 4.58 35.89 15.05
CA GLY A 104 5.54 36.71 15.78
C GLY A 104 5.53 36.53 17.30
N ILE A 105 6.19 37.50 18.00
CA ILE A 105 6.37 37.48 19.44
C ILE A 105 5.29 38.32 20.11
N HIS A 106 4.60 37.74 21.11
CA HIS A 106 3.54 38.38 21.87
C HIS A 106 3.74 38.30 23.38
N ASP A 107 3.31 39.32 24.11
CA ASP A 107 3.22 39.28 25.56
C ASP A 107 1.91 38.58 25.97
N CYS A 108 2.00 37.29 26.33
CA CYS A 108 0.86 36.43 26.64
C CYS A 108 0.56 36.44 28.13
N PRO A 109 -0.68 36.77 28.53
CA PRO A 109 -1.13 36.54 29.91
C PRO A 109 -1.16 35.05 30.21
N ILE A 110 -0.72 34.67 31.41
CA ILE A 110 -0.74 33.32 31.91
C ILE A 110 -1.83 33.18 32.96
N TYR A 111 -2.74 32.24 32.75
CA TYR A 111 -3.82 31.91 33.68
C TYR A 111 -3.57 30.52 34.27
N GLU A 112 -3.89 30.35 35.55
CA GLU A 112 -3.90 29.05 36.20
C GLU A 112 -5.22 28.32 35.92
N ARG A 113 -5.14 27.07 35.49
CA ARG A 113 -6.31 26.25 35.17
C ARG A 113 -7.35 26.21 36.30
N ASN A 114 -6.89 26.04 37.52
CA ASN A 114 -7.74 25.94 38.70
C ASN A 114 -8.39 27.27 39.11
N ALA A 115 -7.91 28.38 38.57
CA ALA A 115 -8.47 29.70 38.84
C ALA A 115 -9.56 30.10 37.83
N LEU A 116 -9.73 29.33 36.74
CA LEU A 116 -10.76 29.62 35.73
C LEU A 116 -12.15 29.33 36.28
N ILE A 117 -13.10 30.19 35.90
CA ILE A 117 -14.51 30.07 36.30
C ILE A 117 -15.37 29.54 35.15
N PRO A 118 -16.51 28.87 35.43
CA PRO A 118 -17.45 28.43 34.39
C PRO A 118 -17.96 29.60 33.53
N ASN A 119 -18.09 29.37 32.22
CA ASN A 119 -18.52 30.33 31.19
C ASN A 119 -17.58 31.54 31.00
N GLU A 120 -16.34 31.42 31.44
CA GLU A 120 -15.32 32.42 31.19
C GLU A 120 -14.82 32.37 29.75
N LYS A 121 -14.57 33.56 29.18
CA LYS A 121 -13.96 33.68 27.85
C LYS A 121 -12.61 34.35 27.96
N ILE A 122 -11.60 33.72 27.37
CA ILE A 122 -10.22 34.22 27.27
C ILE A 122 -9.84 34.26 25.79
N SER A 123 -9.61 35.47 25.26
CA SER A 123 -9.12 35.61 23.89
C SER A 123 -7.60 35.46 23.84
N GLY A 124 -7.10 34.79 22.80
CA GLY A 124 -5.66 34.68 22.52
C GLY A 124 -5.07 36.01 22.00
N PRO A 125 -3.73 36.15 22.12
CA PRO A 125 -2.78 35.16 22.59
C PRO A 125 -2.77 35.03 24.11
N ALA A 126 -2.87 33.82 24.66
CA ALA A 126 -2.88 33.54 26.10
C ALA A 126 -2.32 32.14 26.40
N ILE A 127 -1.98 31.91 27.65
CA ILE A 127 -1.49 30.59 28.13
C ILE A 127 -2.33 30.18 29.34
N ILE A 128 -2.75 28.91 29.36
CA ILE A 128 -3.32 28.28 30.53
C ILE A 128 -2.28 27.31 31.08
N SER A 129 -1.87 27.51 32.31
CA SER A 129 -0.91 26.65 33.01
C SER A 129 -1.64 25.63 33.87
N GLU A 130 -1.21 24.38 33.78
CA GLU A 130 -1.65 23.25 34.59
C GLU A 130 -0.43 22.61 35.29
N SER A 131 -0.66 21.70 36.23
CA SER A 131 0.42 21.03 36.95
C SER A 131 1.31 20.15 36.07
N GLN A 132 0.77 19.59 34.98
CA GLN A 132 1.45 18.63 34.11
C GLN A 132 1.53 19.08 32.64
N THR A 133 0.80 20.13 32.26
CA THR A 133 0.72 20.57 30.87
C THR A 133 0.51 22.08 30.77
N THR A 134 0.59 22.60 29.55
CA THR A 134 0.33 23.99 29.21
C THR A 134 -0.51 24.04 27.94
N ILE A 135 -1.60 24.83 27.98
CA ILE A 135 -2.46 25.06 26.84
C ILE A 135 -2.14 26.44 26.27
N VAL A 136 -1.81 26.50 25.00
CA VAL A 136 -1.51 27.74 24.28
C VAL A 136 -2.73 28.13 23.44
N ILE A 137 -3.18 29.36 23.60
CA ILE A 137 -4.29 29.95 22.84
C ILE A 137 -3.67 30.96 21.87
N PRO A 138 -3.61 30.65 20.56
CA PRO A 138 -3.05 31.59 19.58
C PRO A 138 -3.92 32.85 19.39
N LYS A 139 -3.36 33.87 18.75
CA LYS A 139 -4.14 35.05 18.33
C LYS A 139 -5.26 34.64 17.36
N GLY A 140 -6.46 35.20 17.53
CA GLY A 140 -7.65 34.82 16.73
C GLY A 140 -8.37 33.57 17.20
N TRP A 141 -8.01 33.06 18.39
CA TRP A 141 -8.72 31.97 19.07
C TRP A 141 -9.28 32.45 20.41
N THR A 142 -10.45 31.92 20.77
CA THR A 142 -11.09 32.19 22.06
C THR A 142 -11.32 30.87 22.79
N LEU A 143 -10.87 30.84 24.05
CA LEU A 143 -11.17 29.76 25.00
C LEU A 143 -12.46 30.10 25.73
N ASN A 144 -13.36 29.11 25.82
CA ASN A 144 -14.56 29.15 26.65
C ASN A 144 -14.50 28.01 27.66
N THR A 145 -14.74 28.29 28.93
CA THR A 145 -14.87 27.29 29.99
C THR A 145 -16.33 26.88 30.13
N ASN A 146 -16.68 25.60 29.95
CA ASN A 146 -18.06 25.16 30.13
C ASN A 146 -18.40 24.94 31.62
N GLN A 147 -19.67 24.58 31.91
CA GLN A 147 -20.15 24.34 33.28
C GLN A 147 -19.46 23.17 33.99
N TYR A 148 -18.83 22.25 33.26
CA TYR A 148 -18.11 21.09 33.77
C TYR A 148 -16.62 21.36 33.98
N GLY A 149 -16.17 22.53 33.53
CA GLY A 149 -14.78 22.92 33.60
C GLY A 149 -13.96 22.52 32.38
N ASP A 150 -14.55 21.98 31.31
CA ASP A 150 -13.83 21.73 30.08
C ASP A 150 -13.48 23.03 29.37
N LEU A 151 -12.34 23.04 28.70
CA LEU A 151 -11.88 24.17 27.90
C LEU A 151 -12.22 23.93 26.43
N VAL A 152 -13.11 24.73 25.89
CA VAL A 152 -13.49 24.70 24.48
C VAL A 152 -12.78 25.87 23.79
N ILE A 153 -11.86 25.58 22.90
CA ILE A 153 -11.10 26.57 22.15
C ILE A 153 -11.67 26.65 20.73
N THR A 154 -12.16 27.82 20.35
CA THR A 154 -12.76 28.07 19.05
C THR A 154 -11.98 29.15 18.31
N HIS A 155 -11.90 29.01 16.99
CA HIS A 155 -11.31 30.05 16.14
C HIS A 155 -12.33 31.21 15.96
N ASP A 156 -11.88 32.47 16.13
CA ASP A 156 -12.76 33.64 16.10
C ASP A 156 -13.24 34.01 14.70
N LEU A 157 -12.59 33.50 13.66
CA LEU A 157 -12.99 33.74 12.29
C LEU A 157 -14.03 32.66 11.88
N ILE A 158 -15.31 33.06 11.86
CA ILE A 158 -16.26 32.52 10.89
C ILE A 158 -15.84 33.16 9.56
N ARG A 159 -14.81 32.60 8.91
CA ARG A 159 -14.51 32.97 7.53
C ARG A 159 -15.59 32.37 6.67
N ASP A 160 -16.22 33.21 5.85
CA ASP A 160 -17.01 32.79 4.70
C ASP A 160 -16.12 31.83 3.89
N ASP A 161 -16.49 30.55 3.74
CA ASP A 161 -15.67 29.49 3.13
C ASP A 161 -15.14 29.89 1.74
N LYS A 162 -15.83 30.84 1.05
CA LYS A 162 -15.42 31.39 -0.24
C LYS A 162 -14.16 32.25 -0.16
N HIS A 163 -14.03 33.13 0.84
CA HIS A 163 -12.83 33.97 0.99
C HIS A 163 -11.61 33.16 1.47
N PHE A 164 -11.82 32.13 2.27
CA PHE A 164 -10.71 31.24 2.66
C PHE A 164 -10.18 30.45 1.46
N ALA A 165 -11.06 29.98 0.58
CA ALA A 165 -10.67 29.29 -0.65
C ALA A 165 -9.92 30.23 -1.63
N GLU A 166 -10.32 31.52 -1.73
CA GLU A 166 -9.64 32.52 -2.56
C GLU A 166 -8.29 32.94 -1.97
N ASP A 167 -8.16 33.10 -0.66
CA ASP A 167 -6.90 33.41 0.01
C ASP A 167 -5.93 32.20 -0.09
N VAL A 168 -6.43 30.98 0.03
CA VAL A 168 -5.66 29.74 -0.15
C VAL A 168 -5.27 29.53 -1.61
N ALA A 169 -6.13 29.90 -2.57
CA ALA A 169 -5.82 29.87 -3.99
C ALA A 169 -4.81 30.96 -4.40
N ASN A 170 -4.81 32.12 -3.73
CA ASN A 170 -3.86 33.21 -3.97
C ASN A 170 -2.51 33.03 -3.24
N ASP A 171 -2.47 32.27 -2.14
CA ASP A 171 -1.21 31.87 -1.46
C ASP A 171 -0.59 30.61 -2.11
N MET A 172 -0.67 30.54 -3.43
CA MET A 172 -0.38 29.39 -4.30
C MET A 172 1.10 29.07 -4.50
N LYS A 173 1.99 29.60 -3.69
CA LYS A 173 3.24 28.90 -3.35
C LYS A 173 2.91 27.99 -2.19
N LEU A 174 2.69 26.69 -2.48
CA LEU A 174 2.65 25.67 -1.43
C LEU A 174 3.85 25.94 -0.50
N SER A 175 3.58 26.48 0.70
CA SER A 175 4.67 26.60 1.67
C SER A 175 5.29 25.22 1.79
N SER A 176 6.60 25.14 1.94
CA SER A 176 7.28 23.84 1.99
C SER A 176 6.70 22.90 3.06
N ILE A 177 6.16 23.49 4.14
CA ILE A 177 5.48 22.78 5.22
C ILE A 177 4.14 22.18 4.74
N ARG A 178 3.30 22.95 4.07
CA ARG A 178 2.00 22.47 3.57
C ARG A 178 2.18 21.36 2.52
N GLY A 179 3.15 21.54 1.61
CA GLY A 179 3.50 20.52 0.62
C GLY A 179 3.94 19.22 1.28
N GLN A 180 4.74 19.28 2.36
CA GLN A 180 5.15 18.10 3.10
C GLN A 180 3.96 17.41 3.79
N VAL A 181 3.08 18.16 4.45
CA VAL A 181 1.88 17.62 5.11
C VAL A 181 0.97 16.91 4.10
N ILE A 182 0.75 17.50 2.93
CA ILE A 182 -0.06 16.87 1.87
C ILE A 182 0.63 15.59 1.36
N TRP A 183 1.95 15.60 1.18
CA TRP A 183 2.68 14.42 0.74
C TRP A 183 2.62 13.28 1.77
N ASP A 184 2.85 13.57 3.05
CA ASP A 184 2.71 12.59 4.14
C ASP A 184 1.28 12.03 4.21
N ARG A 185 0.28 12.87 3.90
CA ARG A 185 -1.12 12.44 3.82
C ARG A 185 -1.35 11.50 2.63
N LEU A 186 -0.75 11.75 1.47
CA LEU A 186 -0.82 10.84 0.31
C LEU A 186 -0.17 9.49 0.63
N ILE A 187 0.98 9.48 1.32
CA ILE A 187 1.62 8.23 1.78
C ILE A 187 0.67 7.47 2.72
N SER A 188 0.03 8.15 3.66
CA SER A 188 -0.96 7.53 4.56
C SER A 188 -2.16 6.94 3.81
N ILE A 189 -2.63 7.61 2.76
CA ILE A 189 -3.74 7.13 1.92
C ILE A 189 -3.38 5.83 1.19
N VAL A 190 -2.19 5.74 0.62
CA VAL A 190 -1.78 4.51 -0.07
C VAL A 190 -1.49 3.36 0.90
N GLU A 191 -1.10 3.65 2.15
CA GLU A 191 -1.05 2.64 3.21
C GLU A 191 -2.45 2.13 3.57
N GLU A 192 -3.45 3.01 3.69
CA GLU A 192 -4.85 2.61 3.91
C GLU A 192 -5.38 1.78 2.73
N GLN A 193 -5.02 2.13 1.49
CA GLN A 193 -5.32 1.35 0.27
C GLN A 193 -4.76 -0.08 0.38
N ALA A 194 -3.46 -0.21 0.69
CA ALA A 194 -2.80 -1.51 0.84
C ALA A 194 -3.41 -2.34 1.98
N GLN A 195 -3.70 -1.72 3.12
CA GLN A 195 -4.33 -2.40 4.26
C GLN A 195 -5.77 -2.85 3.94
N ALA A 196 -6.54 -2.07 3.17
CA ALA A 196 -7.88 -2.46 2.74
C ALA A 196 -7.81 -3.69 1.82
N LEU A 197 -6.83 -3.71 0.90
CA LEU A 197 -6.57 -4.83 0.01
C LEU A 197 -6.24 -6.10 0.82
N VAL A 198 -5.27 -6.05 1.73
CA VAL A 198 -4.90 -7.20 2.59
C VAL A 198 -6.10 -7.72 3.39
N ARG A 199 -6.91 -6.83 3.96
CA ARG A 199 -8.07 -7.21 4.78
C ARG A 199 -9.18 -7.88 3.99
N THR A 200 -9.29 -7.57 2.71
CA THR A 200 -10.34 -8.11 1.84
C THR A 200 -9.86 -9.26 0.96
N ALA A 201 -8.56 -9.54 0.94
CA ALA A 201 -7.96 -10.62 0.17
C ALA A 201 -8.33 -12.02 0.71
N PHE A 202 -8.30 -12.99 -0.18
CA PHE A 202 -8.62 -14.40 0.06
C PHE A 202 -7.38 -15.29 0.08
N SER A 203 -6.45 -15.09 -0.86
CA SER A 203 -5.26 -15.93 -0.97
C SER A 203 -4.24 -15.67 0.15
N THR A 204 -3.48 -16.69 0.48
CA THR A 204 -2.35 -16.59 1.42
C THR A 204 -1.19 -15.79 0.84
N THR A 205 -1.06 -15.71 -0.49
CA THR A 205 -0.04 -14.92 -1.18
C THR A 205 -0.19 -13.43 -0.88
N VAL A 206 -1.40 -12.91 -0.91
CA VAL A 206 -1.70 -11.50 -0.61
C VAL A 206 -1.78 -11.27 0.89
N ARG A 207 -2.53 -12.11 1.58
CA ARG A 207 -2.93 -11.91 2.98
C ARG A 207 -1.79 -12.12 3.97
N GLU A 208 -1.03 -13.21 3.80
CA GLU A 208 0.03 -13.62 4.73
C GLU A 208 1.41 -13.19 4.21
N ALA A 209 1.71 -13.52 2.97
CA ALA A 209 3.01 -13.21 2.38
C ALA A 209 3.14 -11.71 2.02
N GLY A 210 2.03 -11.00 1.81
CA GLY A 210 2.04 -9.58 1.48
C GLY A 210 2.60 -9.29 0.09
N ASP A 211 2.38 -10.20 -0.87
CA ASP A 211 2.83 -10.04 -2.25
C ASP A 211 1.87 -9.13 -3.02
N LEU A 212 1.98 -7.86 -2.72
CA LEU A 212 1.13 -6.79 -3.27
C LEU A 212 1.89 -5.47 -3.38
N SER A 213 1.33 -4.53 -4.12
CA SER A 213 1.75 -3.13 -4.17
C SER A 213 0.56 -2.22 -4.36
N ALA A 214 0.66 -0.99 -3.87
CA ALA A 214 -0.36 0.02 -3.96
C ALA A 214 0.26 1.40 -4.12
N GLY A 215 -0.37 2.28 -4.91
CA GLY A 215 0.16 3.62 -5.18
C GLY A 215 -0.85 4.57 -5.78
N ILE A 216 -0.54 5.86 -5.68
CA ILE A 216 -1.27 6.97 -6.30
C ILE A 216 -0.44 7.64 -7.38
N PHE A 217 -1.10 8.01 -8.46
CA PHE A 217 -0.52 8.57 -9.67
C PHE A 217 -1.25 9.86 -10.08
N ASP A 218 -0.53 10.79 -10.67
CA ASP A 218 -1.15 11.94 -11.32
C ASP A 218 -1.74 11.57 -12.70
N LEU A 219 -2.39 12.52 -13.34
CA LEU A 219 -3.05 12.31 -14.63
C LEU A 219 -2.08 12.05 -15.80
N SER A 220 -0.78 12.26 -15.60
CA SER A 220 0.27 11.92 -16.57
C SER A 220 0.88 10.52 -16.33
N GLY A 221 0.38 9.79 -15.32
CA GLY A 221 0.89 8.48 -14.93
C GLY A 221 2.14 8.52 -14.05
N LYS A 222 2.51 9.68 -13.49
CA LYS A 222 3.64 9.78 -12.57
C LYS A 222 3.24 9.35 -11.17
N MET A 223 3.97 8.40 -10.61
CA MET A 223 3.78 7.94 -9.23
C MET A 223 4.13 9.04 -8.24
N LEU A 224 3.18 9.41 -7.36
CA LEU A 224 3.34 10.42 -6.32
C LEU A 224 3.70 9.81 -4.97
N ALA A 225 3.10 8.69 -4.63
CA ALA A 225 3.36 7.93 -3.42
C ALA A 225 3.03 6.45 -3.63
N GLN A 226 3.69 5.60 -2.86
CA GLN A 226 3.45 4.16 -2.79
C GLN A 226 3.32 3.72 -1.35
N ALA A 227 2.66 2.57 -1.11
CA ALA A 227 2.67 1.92 0.18
C ALA A 227 4.04 1.31 0.49
N VAL A 228 4.45 1.39 1.76
CA VAL A 228 5.74 0.85 2.22
C VAL A 228 5.78 -0.68 2.15
N THR A 229 4.62 -1.33 2.25
CA THR A 229 4.45 -2.79 2.20
C THR A 229 4.63 -3.40 0.81
N GLY A 230 5.01 -2.59 -0.19
CA GLY A 230 5.12 -3.06 -1.58
C GLY A 230 6.32 -3.96 -1.84
N THR A 231 6.12 -4.95 -2.73
CA THR A 231 7.19 -5.78 -3.31
C THR A 231 8.00 -4.94 -4.30
N PRO A 232 9.35 -4.85 -4.19
CA PRO A 232 10.15 -3.99 -5.07
C PRO A 232 9.92 -4.23 -6.56
N GLY A 233 9.79 -5.51 -6.97
CA GLY A 233 9.51 -5.88 -8.37
C GLY A 233 8.15 -5.42 -8.87
N HIS A 234 7.16 -5.24 -7.99
CA HIS A 234 5.84 -4.75 -8.37
C HIS A 234 5.79 -3.22 -8.46
N VAL A 235 6.38 -2.53 -7.49
CA VAL A 235 6.18 -1.08 -7.31
C VAL A 235 6.58 -0.28 -8.55
N ASN A 236 7.82 -0.42 -9.01
CA ASN A 236 8.32 0.36 -10.13
C ASN A 236 7.78 -0.17 -11.47
N ALA A 237 7.55 -1.49 -11.59
CA ALA A 237 6.89 -2.08 -12.76
C ALA A 237 5.42 -1.65 -12.86
N MET A 238 4.69 -1.57 -11.73
CA MET A 238 3.34 -0.99 -11.69
C MET A 238 3.32 0.47 -12.12
N ALA A 239 4.35 1.25 -11.78
CA ALA A 239 4.47 2.64 -12.23
C ALA A 239 4.57 2.74 -13.76
N ALA A 240 5.35 1.86 -14.39
CA ALA A 240 5.40 1.76 -15.85
C ALA A 240 4.05 1.29 -16.45
N SER A 241 3.40 0.32 -15.77
CA SER A 241 2.10 -0.22 -16.19
C SER A 241 1.03 0.86 -16.32
N VAL A 242 0.92 1.80 -15.35
CA VAL A 242 -0.05 2.90 -15.42
C VAL A 242 0.09 3.73 -16.70
N GLY A 243 1.32 3.91 -17.21
CA GLY A 243 1.56 4.53 -18.52
C GLY A 243 0.84 3.80 -19.65
N TYR A 244 0.97 2.47 -19.72
CA TYR A 244 0.29 1.65 -20.74
C TYR A 244 -1.24 1.70 -20.65
N PHE A 245 -1.80 1.80 -19.44
CA PHE A 245 -3.23 2.03 -19.26
C PHE A 245 -3.65 3.38 -19.88
N LEU A 246 -2.88 4.44 -19.64
CA LEU A 246 -3.18 5.77 -20.18
C LEU A 246 -2.98 5.86 -21.71
N GLU A 247 -2.02 5.12 -22.26
CA GLU A 247 -1.85 5.02 -23.73
C GLU A 247 -3.05 4.33 -24.39
N LYS A 248 -3.63 3.31 -23.74
CA LYS A 248 -4.76 2.55 -24.27
C LYS A 248 -6.11 3.20 -23.97
N LEU A 249 -6.24 3.85 -22.82
CA LEU A 249 -7.49 4.39 -22.29
C LEU A 249 -7.37 5.91 -22.15
N SER A 250 -8.22 6.63 -22.84
CA SER A 250 -8.31 8.09 -22.70
C SER A 250 -9.03 8.46 -21.40
N LEU A 251 -8.51 9.42 -20.63
CA LEU A 251 -9.08 9.87 -19.36
C LEU A 251 -10.52 10.37 -19.49
N ASP A 252 -10.87 10.97 -20.63
CA ASP A 252 -12.23 11.48 -20.92
C ASP A 252 -13.28 10.37 -21.13
N LYS A 253 -12.84 9.12 -21.32
CA LYS A 253 -13.70 7.95 -21.43
C LYS A 253 -13.86 7.17 -20.13
N MET A 254 -13.08 7.50 -19.12
CA MET A 254 -13.19 6.86 -17.81
C MET A 254 -14.40 7.42 -17.06
N ASN A 255 -15.07 6.55 -16.32
CA ASN A 255 -16.22 6.92 -15.49
C ASN A 255 -15.94 6.60 -14.01
N GLN A 256 -16.69 7.24 -13.12
CA GLN A 256 -16.65 6.87 -11.70
C GLN A 256 -17.12 5.41 -11.52
N GLY A 257 -16.33 4.65 -10.77
CA GLY A 257 -16.58 3.22 -10.54
C GLY A 257 -15.97 2.30 -11.60
N ASP A 258 -15.27 2.83 -12.60
CA ASP A 258 -14.48 1.99 -13.53
C ASP A 258 -13.24 1.46 -12.80
N VAL A 259 -12.92 0.19 -13.05
CA VAL A 259 -11.66 -0.46 -12.64
C VAL A 259 -11.15 -1.25 -13.82
N PHE A 260 -9.94 -0.96 -14.25
CA PHE A 260 -9.29 -1.65 -15.37
C PHE A 260 -8.22 -2.58 -14.83
N ILE A 261 -8.07 -3.77 -15.43
CA ILE A 261 -7.07 -4.76 -15.05
C ILE A 261 -6.24 -5.23 -16.23
N THR A 262 -5.06 -5.74 -15.94
CA THR A 262 -4.26 -6.58 -16.84
C THR A 262 -3.38 -7.51 -16.03
N ASN A 263 -3.04 -8.68 -16.58
CA ASN A 263 -1.93 -9.50 -16.13
C ASN A 263 -0.95 -9.82 -17.27
N ASP A 264 -0.96 -9.02 -18.32
CA ASP A 264 0.02 -9.15 -19.40
C ASP A 264 1.43 -8.84 -18.87
N PRO A 265 2.40 -9.77 -18.96
CA PRO A 265 3.73 -9.62 -18.41
C PRO A 265 4.49 -8.36 -18.88
N TRP A 266 4.26 -7.93 -20.13
CA TRP A 266 4.95 -6.77 -20.73
C TRP A 266 4.24 -5.44 -20.47
N LEU A 267 2.97 -5.49 -20.05
CA LEU A 267 2.18 -4.32 -19.67
C LEU A 267 1.99 -4.20 -18.15
N GLY A 268 2.35 -5.25 -17.42
CA GLY A 268 2.23 -5.37 -15.96
C GLY A 268 3.60 -5.54 -15.30
N THR A 269 3.65 -6.47 -14.35
CA THR A 269 4.80 -6.68 -13.46
C THR A 269 5.65 -7.90 -13.83
N GLY A 270 5.59 -8.36 -15.06
CA GLY A 270 6.56 -9.26 -15.66
C GLY A 270 6.18 -10.74 -15.70
N HIS A 271 5.02 -11.18 -15.18
CA HIS A 271 4.46 -12.53 -15.36
C HIS A 271 2.92 -12.55 -15.25
N LEU A 272 2.30 -13.67 -15.65
CA LEU A 272 0.84 -13.79 -15.67
C LEU A 272 0.19 -13.89 -14.28
N PHE A 273 0.93 -14.27 -13.25
CA PHE A 273 0.39 -14.41 -11.89
C PHE A 273 0.08 -13.08 -11.22
N ASP A 274 0.58 -11.97 -11.74
CA ASP A 274 0.34 -10.65 -11.18
C ASP A 274 -0.77 -9.92 -11.93
N PHE A 275 -1.83 -9.57 -11.22
CA PHE A 275 -2.84 -8.65 -11.73
C PHE A 275 -2.57 -7.23 -11.25
N THR A 276 -2.47 -6.31 -12.21
CA THR A 276 -2.43 -4.87 -11.94
C THR A 276 -3.81 -4.28 -12.23
N ALA A 277 -4.34 -3.53 -11.27
CA ALA A 277 -5.59 -2.79 -11.40
C ALA A 277 -5.33 -1.29 -11.35
N VAL A 278 -6.05 -0.54 -12.21
CA VAL A 278 -6.03 0.94 -12.23
C VAL A 278 -7.44 1.47 -12.10
N THR A 279 -7.65 2.41 -11.18
CA THR A 279 -8.94 3.02 -10.87
C THR A 279 -8.82 4.54 -10.91
N PRO A 280 -9.64 5.24 -11.70
CA PRO A 280 -9.68 6.70 -11.71
C PRO A 280 -10.41 7.26 -10.48
N ALA A 281 -9.81 8.21 -9.78
CA ALA A 281 -10.43 8.96 -8.70
C ALA A 281 -11.15 10.20 -9.25
N PHE A 282 -12.38 10.45 -8.80
CA PHE A 282 -13.22 11.53 -9.27
C PHE A 282 -13.56 12.54 -8.16
N LEU A 283 -13.47 13.82 -8.49
CA LEU A 283 -14.02 14.93 -7.72
C LEU A 283 -14.85 15.81 -8.68
N ASP A 284 -16.12 16.06 -8.35
CA ASP A 284 -17.04 16.89 -9.15
C ASP A 284 -17.08 16.48 -10.64
N ASN A 285 -17.17 15.16 -10.89
CA ASN A 285 -17.19 14.54 -12.23
C ASN A 285 -15.89 14.74 -13.06
N LYS A 286 -14.80 15.12 -12.44
CA LYS A 286 -13.47 15.19 -13.09
C LYS A 286 -12.55 14.15 -12.50
N VAL A 287 -11.74 13.50 -13.35
CA VAL A 287 -10.65 12.66 -12.89
C VAL A 287 -9.59 13.56 -12.25
N ILE A 288 -9.19 13.23 -11.02
CA ILE A 288 -8.22 14.01 -10.24
C ILE A 288 -6.92 13.29 -9.98
N GLY A 289 -6.88 11.97 -10.21
CA GLY A 289 -5.72 11.11 -10.04
C GLY A 289 -6.09 9.67 -10.32
N LEU A 290 -5.11 8.78 -10.30
CA LEU A 290 -5.28 7.35 -10.52
C LEU A 290 -4.74 6.58 -9.33
N PHE A 291 -5.44 5.56 -8.88
CA PHE A 291 -4.94 4.56 -7.94
C PHE A 291 -4.60 3.29 -8.69
N ALA A 292 -3.45 2.73 -8.40
CA ALA A 292 -3.07 1.42 -8.92
C ALA A 292 -2.69 0.49 -7.77
N SER A 293 -2.96 -0.78 -7.98
CA SER A 293 -2.52 -1.87 -7.09
C SER A 293 -2.19 -3.10 -7.91
N THR A 294 -1.25 -3.89 -7.41
CA THR A 294 -0.85 -5.17 -7.99
C THR A 294 -0.88 -6.24 -6.91
N ILE A 295 -1.33 -7.44 -7.25
CA ILE A 295 -1.30 -8.63 -6.40
C ILE A 295 -0.81 -9.83 -7.16
N HIS A 296 -0.16 -10.77 -6.46
CA HIS A 296 0.15 -12.09 -6.95
C HIS A 296 -0.99 -13.06 -6.61
N VAL A 297 -1.70 -13.56 -7.62
CA VAL A 297 -2.78 -14.54 -7.41
C VAL A 297 -2.24 -15.95 -7.25
N VAL A 298 -2.98 -16.79 -6.53
CA VAL A 298 -2.57 -18.16 -6.18
C VAL A 298 -2.50 -19.11 -7.38
N ASP A 299 -3.26 -18.84 -8.44
CA ASP A 299 -3.33 -19.66 -9.64
C ASP A 299 -3.82 -18.86 -10.85
N ILE A 300 -3.31 -19.16 -12.01
CA ILE A 300 -3.70 -18.57 -13.29
C ILE A 300 -3.96 -19.64 -14.37
N GLY A 301 -4.09 -20.90 -13.97
CA GLY A 301 -4.18 -22.02 -14.89
C GLY A 301 -2.86 -22.42 -15.51
N GLY A 302 -2.87 -22.96 -16.71
CA GLY A 302 -1.68 -23.36 -17.44
C GLY A 302 -0.80 -24.39 -16.71
N ARG A 303 0.51 -24.30 -16.93
CA ARG A 303 1.50 -25.21 -16.31
C ARG A 303 1.77 -24.91 -14.84
N GLY A 304 1.27 -23.78 -14.30
CA GLY A 304 1.53 -23.36 -12.95
C GLY A 304 2.81 -22.52 -12.79
N PHE A 305 3.22 -22.28 -11.55
CA PHE A 305 4.32 -21.40 -11.19
C PHE A 305 5.66 -22.16 -11.21
N GLY A 306 6.17 -22.39 -12.42
CA GLY A 306 7.40 -23.14 -12.65
C GLY A 306 8.12 -22.74 -13.94
N PRO A 307 9.37 -23.20 -14.16
CA PRO A 307 10.18 -22.82 -15.32
C PRO A 307 9.88 -23.62 -16.59
N ASP A 308 9.01 -24.63 -16.55
CA ASP A 308 8.91 -25.68 -17.57
C ASP A 308 8.18 -25.26 -18.85
N ALA A 309 7.60 -24.06 -18.89
CA ALA A 309 7.00 -23.51 -20.09
C ALA A 309 8.06 -23.07 -21.10
N GLY A 310 7.84 -23.33 -22.37
CA GLY A 310 8.67 -22.84 -23.45
C GLY A 310 8.23 -21.47 -23.96
N GLN A 311 6.95 -21.16 -23.81
CA GLN A 311 6.33 -19.91 -24.24
C GLN A 311 5.29 -19.42 -23.22
N VAL A 312 5.08 -18.11 -23.15
CA VAL A 312 4.08 -17.50 -22.27
C VAL A 312 2.66 -18.05 -22.46
N TYR A 313 2.33 -18.53 -23.66
CA TYR A 313 1.02 -19.13 -23.97
C TYR A 313 0.74 -20.46 -23.20
N GLU A 314 1.77 -21.11 -22.68
CA GLU A 314 1.64 -22.31 -21.87
C GLU A 314 1.48 -21.99 -20.38
N GLU A 315 1.82 -20.76 -19.96
CA GLU A 315 1.90 -20.38 -18.56
C GLU A 315 0.53 -20.13 -17.90
N GLY A 316 -0.50 -19.80 -18.70
CA GLY A 316 -1.84 -19.62 -18.21
C GLY A 316 -2.65 -18.54 -18.94
N LEU A 317 -3.71 -18.07 -18.28
CA LEU A 317 -4.63 -17.07 -18.80
C LEU A 317 -3.96 -15.69 -18.81
N CYS A 318 -3.93 -15.05 -20.01
CA CYS A 318 -3.50 -13.67 -20.18
C CYS A 318 -4.69 -12.78 -20.45
N ILE A 319 -4.92 -11.78 -19.62
CA ILE A 319 -5.95 -10.75 -19.77
C ILE A 319 -5.26 -9.44 -20.16
N PRO A 320 -5.53 -8.90 -21.36
CA PRO A 320 -5.04 -7.58 -21.75
C PRO A 320 -5.73 -6.50 -20.91
N ILE A 321 -5.31 -5.23 -21.06
CA ILE A 321 -5.98 -4.12 -20.38
C ILE A 321 -7.47 -4.08 -20.77
N LEU A 322 -8.34 -4.42 -19.80
CA LEU A 322 -9.79 -4.48 -19.93
C LEU A 322 -10.48 -3.97 -18.65
N PRO A 323 -11.73 -3.47 -18.73
CA PRO A 323 -12.48 -3.09 -17.55
C PRO A 323 -13.03 -4.34 -16.84
N ILE A 324 -12.64 -4.56 -15.58
CA ILE A 324 -13.26 -5.58 -14.72
C ILE A 324 -14.52 -5.03 -14.03
N PHE A 325 -14.57 -3.71 -13.79
CA PHE A 325 -15.78 -3.00 -13.37
C PHE A 325 -16.01 -1.82 -14.30
N GLU A 326 -17.26 -1.64 -14.72
CA GLU A 326 -17.72 -0.50 -15.50
C GLU A 326 -18.81 0.21 -14.70
N LYS A 327 -18.55 1.45 -14.27
CA LYS A 327 -19.47 2.26 -13.43
C LYS A 327 -19.94 1.51 -12.17
N GLY A 328 -19.03 0.77 -11.56
CA GLY A 328 -19.31 -0.03 -10.37
C GLY A 328 -20.00 -1.38 -10.62
N VAL A 329 -20.25 -1.74 -11.87
CA VAL A 329 -20.86 -3.03 -12.26
C VAL A 329 -19.76 -3.98 -12.72
N ALA A 330 -19.72 -5.18 -12.13
CA ALA A 330 -18.74 -6.22 -12.47
C ALA A 330 -18.93 -6.73 -13.90
N ASN A 331 -17.82 -6.94 -14.60
CA ASN A 331 -17.80 -7.57 -15.92
C ASN A 331 -17.84 -9.09 -15.77
N GLU A 332 -19.05 -9.65 -15.70
CA GLU A 332 -19.27 -11.09 -15.49
C GLU A 332 -18.59 -11.96 -16.57
N THR A 333 -18.40 -11.44 -17.79
CA THR A 333 -17.73 -12.19 -18.85
C THR A 333 -16.26 -12.43 -18.49
N ILE A 334 -15.55 -11.42 -17.99
CA ILE A 334 -14.15 -11.58 -17.57
C ILE A 334 -14.06 -12.49 -16.34
N LEU A 335 -14.94 -12.28 -15.35
CA LEU A 335 -14.98 -13.11 -14.15
C LEU A 335 -15.24 -14.58 -14.49
N GLU A 336 -16.14 -14.88 -15.44
CA GLU A 336 -16.42 -16.24 -15.87
C GLU A 336 -15.25 -16.87 -16.64
N ILE A 337 -14.55 -16.10 -17.48
CA ILE A 337 -13.31 -16.54 -18.13
C ILE A 337 -12.27 -16.92 -17.07
N VAL A 338 -12.04 -16.07 -16.06
CA VAL A 338 -11.12 -16.38 -14.95
C VAL A 338 -11.58 -17.65 -14.23
N ARG A 339 -12.85 -17.72 -13.79
CA ARG A 339 -13.41 -18.85 -13.04
C ARG A 339 -13.20 -20.19 -13.75
N THR A 340 -13.34 -20.19 -15.06
CA THR A 340 -13.24 -21.42 -15.88
C THR A 340 -11.78 -21.87 -16.07
N ASN A 341 -10.82 -20.96 -16.00
CA ASN A 341 -9.43 -21.24 -16.36
C ASN A 341 -8.50 -21.49 -15.18
N VAL A 342 -8.91 -21.14 -13.94
CA VAL A 342 -8.08 -21.30 -12.75
C VAL A 342 -8.55 -22.46 -11.87
N ARG A 343 -7.63 -23.03 -11.05
CA ARG A 343 -7.94 -24.15 -10.14
C ARG A 343 -8.61 -23.69 -8.85
N GLU A 344 -8.35 -22.44 -8.45
CA GLU A 344 -8.85 -21.82 -7.21
C GLU A 344 -9.73 -20.59 -7.51
N PRO A 345 -10.86 -20.76 -8.18
CA PRO A 345 -11.65 -19.64 -8.69
C PRO A 345 -12.17 -18.69 -7.61
N GLU A 346 -12.56 -19.21 -6.44
CA GLU A 346 -13.06 -18.36 -5.34
C GLU A 346 -11.98 -17.45 -4.79
N GLN A 347 -10.74 -17.97 -4.61
CA GLN A 347 -9.63 -17.17 -4.13
C GLN A 347 -9.21 -16.12 -5.16
N VAL A 348 -9.06 -16.50 -6.43
CA VAL A 348 -8.64 -15.58 -7.49
C VAL A 348 -9.68 -14.48 -7.72
N ILE A 349 -10.96 -14.84 -7.82
CA ILE A 349 -12.05 -13.85 -7.97
C ILE A 349 -12.12 -12.94 -6.75
N GLY A 350 -12.04 -13.50 -5.54
CA GLY A 350 -12.02 -12.71 -4.31
C GLY A 350 -10.87 -11.71 -4.27
N ASP A 351 -9.69 -12.12 -4.71
CA ASP A 351 -8.51 -11.25 -4.79
C ASP A 351 -8.66 -10.15 -5.86
N LEU A 352 -9.29 -10.44 -7.01
CA LEU A 352 -9.63 -9.41 -8.00
C LEU A 352 -10.61 -8.36 -7.44
N TYR A 353 -11.60 -8.78 -6.65
CA TYR A 353 -12.45 -7.85 -5.93
C TYR A 353 -11.66 -7.03 -4.89
N SER A 354 -10.68 -7.63 -4.22
CA SER A 354 -9.86 -6.92 -3.23
C SER A 354 -9.01 -5.80 -3.85
N LEU A 355 -8.53 -5.97 -5.09
CA LEU A 355 -7.87 -4.89 -5.86
C LEU A 355 -8.79 -3.68 -6.03
N SER A 356 -10.03 -3.93 -6.47
CA SER A 356 -11.03 -2.88 -6.64
C SER A 356 -11.35 -2.18 -5.32
N VAL A 357 -11.53 -2.95 -4.23
CA VAL A 357 -11.81 -2.41 -2.90
C VAL A 357 -10.66 -1.54 -2.39
N GLY A 358 -9.42 -2.00 -2.50
CA GLY A 358 -8.24 -1.23 -2.09
C GLY A 358 -8.18 0.12 -2.82
N ASN A 359 -8.30 0.09 -4.15
CA ASN A 359 -8.27 1.30 -4.96
C ASN A 359 -9.42 2.26 -4.63
N GLU A 360 -10.64 1.75 -4.41
CA GLU A 360 -11.81 2.57 -4.04
C GLU A 360 -11.62 3.26 -2.68
N VAL A 361 -11.01 2.58 -1.70
CA VAL A 361 -10.63 3.19 -0.41
C VAL A 361 -9.66 4.34 -0.64
N GLY A 362 -8.63 4.12 -1.48
CA GLY A 362 -7.70 5.18 -1.87
C GLY A 362 -8.40 6.39 -2.52
N CYS A 363 -9.28 6.14 -3.49
CA CYS A 363 -10.06 7.19 -4.18
C CYS A 363 -10.88 8.04 -3.20
N ARG A 364 -11.62 7.42 -2.29
CA ARG A 364 -12.42 8.12 -1.27
C ARG A 364 -11.55 8.98 -0.35
N ARG A 365 -10.45 8.41 0.15
CA ARG A 365 -9.51 9.12 1.03
C ARG A 365 -8.84 10.30 0.35
N LEU A 366 -8.54 10.17 -0.95
CA LEU A 366 -8.03 11.29 -1.74
C LEU A 366 -9.05 12.44 -1.82
N VAL A 367 -10.31 12.12 -2.10
CA VAL A 367 -11.39 13.12 -2.15
C VAL A 367 -11.56 13.83 -0.80
N ASP A 368 -11.53 13.07 0.31
CA ASP A 368 -11.61 13.63 1.66
C ASP A 368 -10.43 14.59 1.92
N MET A 369 -9.22 14.18 1.58
CA MET A 369 -8.02 15.01 1.70
C MET A 369 -8.12 16.27 0.85
N MET A 370 -8.56 16.16 -0.41
CA MET A 370 -8.66 17.31 -1.29
C MET A 370 -9.66 18.34 -0.76
N LYS A 371 -10.80 17.90 -0.19
CA LYS A 371 -11.76 18.77 0.48
C LYS A 371 -11.17 19.43 1.72
N GLU A 372 -10.45 18.66 2.56
CA GLU A 372 -9.80 19.15 3.78
C GLU A 372 -8.77 20.24 3.47
N PHE A 373 -7.99 20.06 2.38
CA PHE A 373 -6.94 21.00 1.97
C PHE A 373 -7.40 22.00 0.89
N TYR A 374 -8.68 22.05 0.53
CA TYR A 374 -9.24 22.92 -0.52
C TYR A 374 -8.47 22.81 -1.85
N LEU A 375 -8.17 21.58 -2.28
CA LEU A 375 -7.51 21.30 -3.56
C LEU A 375 -8.54 20.96 -4.64
N TYR A 376 -8.36 21.50 -5.84
CA TYR A 376 -9.20 21.21 -7.00
C TYR A 376 -8.56 20.21 -7.98
N ASP A 377 -7.23 20.09 -7.95
CA ASP A 377 -6.42 19.14 -8.70
C ASP A 377 -5.14 18.78 -7.92
N LEU A 378 -4.35 17.86 -8.46
CA LEU A 378 -3.06 17.45 -7.89
C LEU A 378 -1.85 18.05 -8.61
N ASP A 379 -2.02 18.91 -9.61
CA ASP A 379 -0.92 19.35 -10.48
C ASP A 379 0.21 20.03 -9.74
N GLN A 380 -0.11 20.92 -8.81
CA GLN A 380 0.90 21.61 -7.99
C GLN A 380 1.55 20.66 -6.98
N VAL A 381 0.77 19.77 -6.39
CA VAL A 381 1.25 18.75 -5.46
C VAL A 381 2.20 17.80 -6.19
N SER A 382 1.82 17.32 -7.38
CA SER A 382 2.65 16.47 -8.23
C SER A 382 3.99 17.13 -8.56
N ARG A 383 3.96 18.38 -9.07
CA ARG A 383 5.20 19.12 -9.36
C ARG A 383 6.06 19.32 -8.10
N HIS A 384 5.46 19.62 -6.96
CA HIS A 384 6.19 19.81 -5.71
C HIS A 384 6.90 18.51 -5.27
N ILE A 385 6.17 17.40 -5.23
CA ILE A 385 6.69 16.09 -4.82
C ILE A 385 7.81 15.65 -5.78
N THR A 386 7.54 15.63 -7.07
CA THR A 386 8.48 15.10 -8.07
C THR A 386 9.74 15.96 -8.18
N SER A 387 9.62 17.30 -8.18
CA SER A 387 10.79 18.18 -8.26
C SER A 387 11.67 18.10 -7.01
N ARG A 388 11.08 18.04 -5.81
CA ARG A 388 11.84 17.91 -4.56
C ARG A 388 12.56 16.57 -4.46
N SER A 389 11.87 15.48 -4.80
CA SER A 389 12.45 14.14 -4.78
C SER A 389 13.58 14.00 -5.81
N ARG A 390 13.38 14.56 -7.00
CA ARG A 390 14.42 14.60 -8.04
C ARG A 390 15.65 15.37 -7.55
N GLN A 391 15.45 16.57 -7.00
CA GLN A 391 16.58 17.38 -6.51
C GLN A 391 17.31 16.67 -5.36
N ALA A 392 16.58 16.11 -4.41
CA ALA A 392 17.18 15.38 -3.29
C ALA A 392 17.98 14.16 -3.78
N MET A 393 17.50 13.45 -4.82
CA MET A 393 18.25 12.35 -5.43
C MET A 393 19.50 12.83 -6.15
N LEU A 394 19.42 13.92 -6.92
CA LEU A 394 20.61 14.51 -7.56
C LEU A 394 21.63 14.99 -6.54
N ASP A 395 21.18 15.59 -5.44
CA ASP A 395 22.07 16.01 -4.33
C ASP A 395 22.77 14.78 -3.71
N ALA A 396 22.06 13.68 -3.51
CA ALA A 396 22.65 12.43 -3.03
C ALA A 396 23.67 11.86 -4.04
N ILE A 397 23.34 11.85 -5.33
CA ILE A 397 24.23 11.39 -6.40
C ILE A 397 25.47 12.29 -6.50
N SER A 398 25.36 13.60 -6.30
CA SER A 398 26.46 14.55 -6.41
C SER A 398 27.64 14.22 -5.47
N ASN A 399 27.33 13.60 -4.32
CA ASN A 399 28.31 13.20 -3.31
C ASN A 399 29.01 11.86 -3.60
N LEU A 400 28.63 11.16 -4.69
CA LEU A 400 29.23 9.90 -5.07
C LEU A 400 30.46 10.11 -5.99
N PRO A 401 31.43 9.17 -6.00
CA PRO A 401 32.51 9.18 -6.99
C PRO A 401 31.94 9.06 -8.40
N LYS A 402 32.51 9.82 -9.33
CA LYS A 402 32.11 9.78 -10.75
C LYS A 402 32.99 8.79 -11.52
N GLY A 403 32.38 8.02 -12.42
CA GLY A 403 33.08 7.00 -13.19
C GLY A 403 32.18 5.84 -13.57
N SER A 404 32.80 4.77 -14.06
CA SER A 404 32.11 3.53 -14.44
C SER A 404 32.75 2.32 -13.76
N TRP A 405 31.90 1.39 -13.30
CA TRP A 405 32.31 0.15 -12.63
C TRP A 405 31.50 -1.01 -13.16
N VAL A 406 32.20 -2.11 -13.47
CA VAL A 406 31.56 -3.32 -14.02
C VAL A 406 31.54 -4.41 -12.96
N ASN A 407 30.42 -5.11 -12.86
CA ASN A 407 30.28 -6.33 -12.08
C ASN A 407 29.63 -7.45 -12.93
N GLU A 408 29.98 -8.68 -12.61
CA GLU A 408 29.48 -9.85 -13.28
C GLU A 408 29.18 -10.95 -12.25
N MET A 409 28.05 -11.62 -12.41
CA MET A 409 27.61 -12.75 -11.62
C MET A 409 27.24 -13.89 -12.55
N VAL A 410 27.61 -15.11 -12.21
CA VAL A 410 27.22 -16.32 -12.94
C VAL A 410 26.28 -17.14 -12.07
N VAL A 411 25.11 -17.47 -12.60
CA VAL A 411 24.07 -18.23 -11.90
C VAL A 411 23.65 -19.45 -12.71
N ASP A 412 23.00 -20.40 -12.07
CA ASP A 412 22.46 -21.60 -12.71
C ASP A 412 21.32 -21.25 -13.68
N GLY A 413 21.27 -21.91 -14.84
CA GLY A 413 20.28 -21.65 -15.89
C GLY A 413 19.69 -22.92 -16.48
N TYR A 414 19.40 -23.93 -15.67
CA TYR A 414 18.84 -25.22 -16.09
C TYR A 414 19.70 -25.90 -17.17
N GLY A 415 20.97 -26.05 -16.88
CA GLY A 415 21.96 -26.76 -17.71
C GLY A 415 22.89 -25.85 -18.52
N VAL A 416 22.57 -24.56 -18.66
CA VAL A 416 23.44 -23.56 -19.26
C VAL A 416 23.62 -22.41 -18.27
N PRO A 417 24.83 -22.13 -17.76
CA PRO A 417 25.07 -21.01 -16.87
C PRO A 417 24.63 -19.69 -17.51
N ILE A 418 24.05 -18.82 -16.68
CA ILE A 418 23.61 -17.49 -17.07
C ILE A 418 24.57 -16.46 -16.48
N THR A 419 25.14 -15.65 -17.32
CA THR A 419 25.95 -14.51 -16.94
C THR A 419 25.06 -13.28 -16.85
N LEU A 420 25.04 -12.63 -15.69
CA LEU A 420 24.43 -11.32 -15.45
C LEU A 420 25.56 -10.31 -15.32
N LYS A 421 25.64 -9.36 -16.24
CA LYS A 421 26.68 -8.35 -16.27
C LYS A 421 26.06 -6.96 -16.20
N ALA A 422 26.58 -6.11 -15.33
CA ALA A 422 26.17 -4.72 -15.21
C ALA A 422 27.36 -3.79 -15.28
N GLU A 423 27.22 -2.68 -15.97
CA GLU A 423 28.09 -1.52 -15.90
C GLU A 423 27.32 -0.36 -15.25
N LEU A 424 27.75 0.03 -14.05
CA LEU A 424 27.26 1.20 -13.33
C LEU A 424 28.05 2.41 -13.77
N THR A 425 27.38 3.45 -14.26
CA THR A 425 27.99 4.76 -14.55
C THR A 425 27.34 5.82 -13.68
N ILE A 426 28.17 6.52 -12.87
CA ILE A 426 27.75 7.65 -12.03
C ILE A 426 28.27 8.94 -12.66
N SER A 427 27.32 9.83 -13.02
CA SER A 427 27.58 11.13 -13.63
C SER A 427 27.02 12.29 -12.79
N GLU A 428 27.21 13.53 -13.20
CA GLU A 428 26.59 14.70 -12.56
C GLU A 428 25.07 14.73 -12.75
N THR A 429 24.54 14.06 -13.77
CA THR A 429 23.12 14.12 -14.15
C THR A 429 22.32 12.91 -13.72
N GLY A 430 22.97 11.86 -13.20
CA GLY A 430 22.27 10.65 -12.81
C GLY A 430 23.15 9.40 -12.73
N ILE A 431 22.47 8.28 -12.63
CA ILE A 431 23.05 6.93 -12.60
C ILE A 431 22.47 6.13 -13.76
N ASP A 432 23.37 5.51 -14.51
CA ASP A 432 23.04 4.58 -15.58
C ASP A 432 23.52 3.17 -15.20
N ILE A 433 22.68 2.16 -15.44
CA ILE A 433 23.05 0.75 -15.42
C ILE A 433 22.87 0.20 -16.82
N ASP A 434 23.93 -0.33 -17.39
CA ASP A 434 23.90 -1.04 -18.67
C ASP A 434 24.19 -2.52 -18.47
N PHE A 435 23.23 -3.36 -18.86
CA PHE A 435 23.32 -4.82 -18.78
C PHE A 435 23.90 -5.47 -20.06
N SER A 436 24.57 -4.70 -20.91
CA SER A 436 25.24 -5.23 -22.11
C SER A 436 26.27 -6.29 -21.76
N GLY A 437 26.20 -7.43 -22.44
CA GLY A 437 27.03 -8.63 -22.17
C GLY A 437 26.37 -9.64 -21.23
N THR A 438 25.14 -9.39 -20.78
CA THR A 438 24.29 -10.40 -20.13
C THR A 438 23.86 -11.47 -21.14
N SER A 439 23.68 -12.72 -20.67
CA SER A 439 23.25 -13.87 -21.47
C SER A 439 21.97 -13.61 -22.26
N SER A 440 21.85 -14.29 -23.40
CA SER A 440 20.63 -14.29 -24.21
C SER A 440 19.45 -14.92 -23.47
N VAL A 441 18.24 -14.77 -24.03
CA VAL A 441 17.02 -15.41 -23.54
C VAL A 441 17.16 -16.90 -23.32
N SER A 442 16.53 -17.42 -22.26
CA SER A 442 16.45 -18.84 -21.93
C SER A 442 15.28 -19.52 -22.64
N SER A 443 15.40 -20.82 -22.89
CA SER A 443 14.28 -21.68 -23.29
C SER A 443 13.33 -22.04 -22.14
N TYR A 444 13.66 -21.65 -20.91
CA TYR A 444 12.86 -21.87 -19.71
C TYR A 444 12.16 -20.58 -19.26
N GLY A 445 11.13 -20.69 -18.44
CA GLY A 445 10.30 -19.61 -17.94
C GLY A 445 10.97 -18.67 -16.91
N ILE A 446 12.29 -18.49 -17.01
CA ILE A 446 13.12 -17.63 -16.15
C ILE A 446 13.47 -16.29 -16.78
N ASN A 447 12.96 -16.01 -17.99
CA ASN A 447 13.21 -14.75 -18.68
C ASN A 447 12.52 -13.59 -17.96
N VAL A 448 13.08 -12.40 -18.10
CA VAL A 448 12.66 -11.19 -17.38
C VAL A 448 12.22 -10.12 -18.38
N PRO A 449 10.97 -9.64 -18.34
CA PRO A 449 10.56 -8.43 -19.05
C PRO A 449 11.27 -7.19 -18.51
N LEU A 450 11.51 -6.21 -19.38
CA LEU A 450 12.32 -5.02 -19.07
C LEU A 450 11.79 -4.25 -17.82
N SER A 451 10.47 -4.11 -17.68
CA SER A 451 9.87 -3.40 -16.54
C SER A 451 10.26 -4.00 -15.18
N TYR A 452 10.38 -5.32 -15.10
CA TYR A 452 10.81 -6.00 -13.89
C TYR A 452 12.33 -5.85 -13.65
N THR A 453 13.13 -5.87 -14.71
CA THR A 453 14.56 -5.55 -14.66
C THR A 453 14.80 -4.15 -14.14
N GLU A 454 14.09 -3.16 -14.67
CA GLU A 454 14.15 -1.77 -14.21
C GLU A 454 13.77 -1.65 -12.72
N ALA A 455 12.75 -2.38 -12.30
CA ALA A 455 12.27 -2.37 -10.92
C ALA A 455 13.35 -2.85 -9.94
N TYR A 456 13.95 -4.02 -10.18
CA TYR A 456 14.95 -4.57 -9.26
C TYR A 456 16.33 -3.91 -9.38
N ALA A 457 16.75 -3.47 -10.56
CA ALA A 457 17.99 -2.72 -10.71
C ALA A 457 17.91 -1.36 -10.00
N SER A 458 16.81 -0.62 -10.17
CA SER A 458 16.59 0.63 -9.44
C SER A 458 16.47 0.43 -7.93
N PHE A 459 15.87 -0.69 -7.48
CA PHE A 459 15.85 -1.05 -6.06
C PHE A 459 17.26 -1.26 -5.51
N GLY A 460 18.14 -1.97 -6.21
CA GLY A 460 19.55 -2.14 -5.82
C GLY A 460 20.27 -0.81 -5.66
N ILE A 461 20.05 0.16 -6.56
CA ILE A 461 20.58 1.52 -6.44
C ILE A 461 20.01 2.21 -5.18
N ARG A 462 18.71 2.10 -4.95
CA ARG A 462 18.01 2.71 -3.82
C ARG A 462 18.44 2.16 -2.46
N CYS A 463 18.93 0.94 -2.39
CA CYS A 463 19.53 0.37 -1.18
C CYS A 463 20.81 1.12 -0.76
N VAL A 464 21.56 1.70 -1.71
CA VAL A 464 22.79 2.43 -1.45
C VAL A 464 22.55 3.91 -1.25
N ILE A 465 21.69 4.51 -2.06
CA ILE A 465 21.48 5.96 -2.09
C ILE A 465 20.01 6.35 -1.94
N GLY A 466 19.80 7.49 -1.30
CA GLY A 466 18.46 8.10 -1.22
C GLY A 466 17.46 7.31 -0.40
N ASN A 467 17.89 6.51 0.57
CA ASN A 467 17.02 5.73 1.48
C ASN A 467 16.07 6.61 2.30
N GLN A 468 16.42 7.88 2.52
CA GLN A 468 15.58 8.88 3.20
C GLN A 468 14.56 9.55 2.26
N ILE A 469 14.66 9.33 0.95
CA ILE A 469 13.79 9.96 -0.06
C ILE A 469 12.65 8.99 -0.36
N PRO A 470 11.37 9.36 -0.16
CA PRO A 470 10.26 8.49 -0.53
C PRO A 470 10.31 8.12 -2.02
N ASN A 471 9.95 6.87 -2.35
CA ASN A 471 9.94 6.39 -3.72
C ASN A 471 8.76 7.01 -4.49
N ASN A 472 9.05 7.69 -5.58
CA ASN A 472 8.10 8.28 -6.52
C ASN A 472 8.77 8.58 -7.86
N ALA A 473 8.01 9.06 -8.83
CA ALA A 473 8.53 9.36 -10.17
C ALA A 473 9.75 10.30 -10.17
N GLY A 474 9.77 11.31 -9.26
CA GLY A 474 10.89 12.24 -9.17
C GLY A 474 12.17 11.61 -8.64
N SER A 475 12.07 10.72 -7.65
CA SER A 475 13.24 10.03 -7.08
C SER A 475 13.85 9.00 -8.04
N LEU A 476 13.06 8.48 -8.97
CA LEU A 476 13.50 7.51 -9.98
C LEU A 476 14.01 8.19 -11.26
N GLU A 477 13.61 9.41 -11.56
CA GLU A 477 13.97 10.12 -12.81
C GLU A 477 15.48 10.19 -13.11
N PRO A 478 16.39 10.38 -12.13
CA PRO A 478 17.82 10.39 -12.38
C PRO A 478 18.45 9.00 -12.58
N ILE A 479 17.66 7.92 -12.58
CA ILE A 479 18.12 6.54 -12.72
C ILE A 479 17.68 6.02 -14.09
N ARG A 480 18.61 5.49 -14.88
CA ARG A 480 18.35 4.88 -16.18
C ARG A 480 18.88 3.46 -16.21
N ILE A 481 18.06 2.54 -16.67
CA ILE A 481 18.39 1.13 -16.81
C ILE A 481 18.29 0.75 -18.28
N LEU A 482 19.33 0.12 -18.79
CA LEU A 482 19.44 -0.34 -20.16
C LEU A 482 19.71 -1.84 -20.19
N ALA A 483 18.96 -2.58 -20.98
CA ALA A 483 19.21 -3.99 -21.24
C ALA A 483 19.03 -4.24 -22.75
N PRO A 484 19.98 -4.92 -23.41
CA PRO A 484 19.88 -5.19 -24.84
C PRO A 484 18.62 -6.01 -25.18
N ASP A 485 18.07 -5.78 -26.37
CA ASP A 485 16.95 -6.58 -26.88
C ASP A 485 17.33 -8.06 -26.94
N SER A 486 16.40 -8.93 -26.57
CA SER A 486 16.56 -10.39 -26.57
C SER A 486 17.67 -10.92 -25.65
N CYS A 487 18.15 -10.14 -24.68
CA CYS A 487 18.86 -10.71 -23.54
C CYS A 487 17.84 -11.21 -22.49
N ILE A 488 18.28 -12.06 -21.57
CA ILE A 488 17.41 -12.66 -20.54
C ILE A 488 16.71 -11.60 -19.67
N LEU A 489 17.28 -10.39 -19.56
CA LEU A 489 16.76 -9.26 -18.78
C LEU A 489 15.86 -8.31 -19.59
N ASN A 490 15.67 -8.57 -20.88
CA ASN A 490 14.77 -7.84 -21.76
C ASN A 490 14.19 -8.81 -22.80
N ALA A 491 13.53 -9.84 -22.27
CA ALA A 491 12.97 -10.89 -23.11
C ALA A 491 11.69 -10.41 -23.81
N PRO A 492 11.63 -10.49 -25.14
CA PRO A 492 10.43 -10.15 -25.89
C PRO A 492 9.40 -11.29 -25.83
N ARG A 493 8.13 -10.97 -26.11
CA ARG A 493 7.10 -11.97 -26.38
C ARG A 493 7.53 -12.84 -27.58
N PRO A 494 7.33 -14.17 -27.58
CA PRO A 494 6.51 -14.95 -26.63
C PRO A 494 7.31 -15.74 -25.58
N HIS A 495 8.50 -15.32 -25.21
CA HIS A 495 9.32 -16.07 -24.24
C HIS A 495 8.57 -16.30 -22.93
N ALA A 496 8.77 -17.48 -22.32
CA ALA A 496 8.19 -17.85 -21.03
C ALA A 496 8.84 -17.04 -19.90
N VAL A 497 8.04 -16.57 -18.95
CA VAL A 497 8.42 -15.61 -17.89
C VAL A 497 7.85 -15.95 -16.52
N ALA A 498 7.20 -17.13 -16.35
CA ALA A 498 6.44 -17.46 -15.14
C ALA A 498 7.23 -17.26 -13.85
N VAL A 499 8.50 -17.70 -13.83
CA VAL A 499 9.39 -17.55 -12.67
C VAL A 499 10.51 -16.54 -12.91
N ARG A 500 10.17 -15.37 -13.50
CA ARG A 500 11.09 -14.26 -13.77
C ARG A 500 11.92 -13.83 -12.56
N HIS A 501 11.36 -14.03 -11.36
CA HIS A 501 11.99 -13.63 -10.11
C HIS A 501 13.29 -14.41 -9.83
N VAL A 502 13.44 -15.63 -10.33
CA VAL A 502 14.66 -16.44 -10.17
C VAL A 502 15.89 -15.68 -10.67
N ILE A 503 15.76 -14.95 -11.78
CA ILE A 503 16.83 -14.10 -12.33
C ILE A 503 16.70 -12.67 -11.83
N GLY A 504 15.49 -12.09 -11.83
CA GLY A 504 15.27 -10.69 -11.51
C GLY A 504 15.68 -10.32 -10.08
N GLN A 505 15.49 -11.20 -9.11
CA GLN A 505 15.88 -10.95 -7.72
C GLN A 505 17.40 -11.02 -7.48
N MET A 506 18.19 -11.46 -8.47
CA MET A 506 19.64 -11.38 -8.42
C MET A 506 20.20 -10.01 -8.84
N LEU A 507 19.39 -9.18 -9.51
CA LEU A 507 19.82 -7.88 -10.02
C LEU A 507 20.30 -6.90 -8.94
N PRO A 508 19.67 -6.81 -7.75
CA PRO A 508 20.21 -6.00 -6.67
C PRO A 508 21.66 -6.37 -6.32
N ASP A 509 21.99 -7.66 -6.19
CA ASP A 509 23.34 -8.11 -5.86
C ASP A 509 24.34 -7.78 -6.99
N VAL A 510 23.94 -7.94 -8.25
CA VAL A 510 24.77 -7.53 -9.40
C VAL A 510 25.07 -6.03 -9.37
N VAL A 511 24.07 -5.19 -9.08
CA VAL A 511 24.20 -3.73 -8.97
C VAL A 511 25.01 -3.34 -7.74
N LEU A 512 24.76 -3.97 -6.59
CA LEU A 512 25.50 -3.76 -5.35
C LEU A 512 26.99 -4.09 -5.51
N GLY A 513 27.34 -5.14 -6.29
CA GLY A 513 28.71 -5.46 -6.63
C GLY A 513 29.42 -4.37 -7.45
N CYS A 514 28.70 -3.61 -8.28
CA CYS A 514 29.22 -2.41 -8.92
C CYS A 514 29.48 -1.30 -7.89
N PHE A 515 28.53 -1.08 -6.96
CA PHE A 515 28.68 -0.09 -5.90
C PHE A 515 29.81 -0.42 -4.93
N GLU A 516 30.06 -1.70 -4.61
CA GLU A 516 31.19 -2.10 -3.78
C GLU A 516 32.54 -1.69 -4.40
N LYS A 517 32.65 -1.74 -5.74
CA LYS A 517 33.84 -1.27 -6.46
C LYS A 517 33.96 0.25 -6.49
N ALA A 518 32.81 0.96 -6.48
CA ALA A 518 32.77 2.43 -6.45
C ALA A 518 33.00 2.99 -5.04
N LEU A 519 32.46 2.30 -4.02
CA LEU A 519 32.39 2.69 -2.62
C LEU A 519 32.68 1.48 -1.73
N PRO A 520 33.95 1.08 -1.53
CA PRO A 520 34.28 -0.12 -0.77
C PRO A 520 33.66 -0.15 0.63
N GLY A 521 33.02 -1.27 0.97
CA GLY A 521 32.37 -1.50 2.26
C GLY A 521 30.91 -1.03 2.33
N VAL A 522 30.30 -0.58 1.22
CA VAL A 522 28.90 -0.12 1.21
C VAL A 522 27.91 -1.25 0.98
N ALA A 523 28.32 -2.28 0.26
CA ALA A 523 27.44 -3.38 -0.12
C ALA A 523 27.66 -4.62 0.78
N PRO A 524 26.60 -5.39 1.06
CA PRO A 524 26.76 -6.71 1.66
C PRO A 524 27.40 -7.67 0.65
N ALA A 525 27.97 -8.76 1.14
CA ALA A 525 28.25 -9.92 0.32
C ALA A 525 26.94 -10.43 -0.31
N GLU A 526 27.06 -11.17 -1.39
CA GLU A 526 25.89 -11.80 -2.04
C GLU A 526 25.10 -12.66 -1.05
N GLY A 527 23.80 -12.45 -1.02
CA GLY A 527 22.88 -13.23 -0.21
C GLY A 527 22.37 -14.47 -0.96
N SER A 528 21.30 -15.07 -0.47
CA SER A 528 20.61 -16.13 -1.22
C SER A 528 19.93 -15.56 -2.47
N SER A 529 19.61 -14.28 -2.50
CA SER A 529 18.96 -13.52 -3.58
C SER A 529 17.75 -14.22 -4.18
N SER A 530 17.20 -15.19 -3.48
CA SER A 530 16.10 -16.01 -3.96
C SER A 530 15.03 -16.18 -2.90
N LEU A 531 13.83 -16.30 -3.42
CA LEU A 531 12.65 -16.71 -2.69
C LEU A 531 12.36 -18.15 -3.07
N TRP A 532 12.38 -19.06 -2.08
CA TRP A 532 11.94 -20.43 -2.32
C TRP A 532 10.42 -20.49 -2.20
N ASN A 533 9.75 -20.71 -3.31
CA ASN A 533 8.30 -20.60 -3.43
C ASN A 533 7.68 -21.76 -4.20
N PRO A 534 7.70 -22.98 -3.64
CA PRO A 534 7.05 -24.11 -4.27
C PRO A 534 5.54 -23.87 -4.38
N MET A 535 5.01 -24.08 -5.58
CA MET A 535 3.59 -24.17 -5.82
C MET A 535 3.17 -25.64 -5.74
N ILE A 536 2.25 -25.94 -4.84
CA ILE A 536 1.73 -27.30 -4.65
C ILE A 536 0.26 -27.30 -5.05
N THR A 537 -0.09 -28.19 -5.98
CA THR A 537 -1.45 -28.39 -6.44
C THR A 537 -1.89 -29.81 -6.21
N GLY A 538 -3.15 -30.04 -5.89
CA GLY A 538 -3.73 -31.35 -5.70
C GLY A 538 -5.25 -31.36 -5.83
N GLY A 539 -5.83 -32.53 -5.71
CA GLY A 539 -7.28 -32.71 -5.77
C GLY A 539 -7.69 -34.03 -6.36
N PRO A 540 -8.99 -34.26 -6.63
CA PRO A 540 -9.50 -35.48 -7.21
C PRO A 540 -8.83 -35.79 -8.55
N GLY A 541 -8.29 -37.01 -8.66
CA GLY A 541 -7.60 -37.49 -9.86
C GLY A 541 -6.14 -37.02 -10.05
N LEU A 542 -5.63 -36.11 -9.21
CA LEU A 542 -4.25 -35.62 -9.28
C LEU A 542 -3.32 -36.31 -8.26
N ILE A 543 -3.86 -36.78 -7.15
CA ILE A 543 -3.11 -37.46 -6.09
C ILE A 543 -3.62 -38.89 -5.97
N GLN A 544 -2.72 -39.89 -6.11
CA GLN A 544 -2.97 -41.27 -5.70
C GLN A 544 -2.42 -41.41 -4.28
N THR A 545 -3.30 -41.58 -3.30
CA THR A 545 -2.87 -41.90 -1.93
C THR A 545 -2.89 -43.42 -1.72
N GLU A 546 -1.91 -43.96 -1.03
CA GLU A 546 -1.84 -45.40 -0.68
C GLU A 546 -3.06 -45.86 0.15
N HIS A 547 -3.83 -44.92 0.75
CA HIS A 547 -4.93 -45.19 1.66
C HIS A 547 -6.31 -44.75 1.15
N GLY A 548 -6.43 -44.37 -0.12
CA GLY A 548 -7.72 -44.11 -0.77
C GLY A 548 -8.46 -42.84 -0.32
N ASN A 549 -7.91 -42.04 0.58
CA ASN A 549 -8.46 -40.75 0.98
C ASN A 549 -7.95 -39.67 0.02
N HIS A 550 -8.76 -39.31 -0.98
CA HIS A 550 -8.46 -38.21 -1.87
C HIS A 550 -9.06 -36.91 -1.32
N PRO A 551 -8.37 -35.76 -1.47
CA PRO A 551 -9.00 -34.48 -1.24
C PRO A 551 -10.28 -34.37 -2.08
N THR A 552 -11.37 -33.96 -1.46
CA THR A 552 -12.67 -33.85 -2.14
C THR A 552 -12.72 -32.68 -3.11
N ASN A 553 -11.89 -31.68 -2.89
CA ASN A 553 -11.79 -30.45 -3.70
C ASN A 553 -10.38 -30.26 -4.24
N PRO A 554 -10.20 -29.66 -5.41
CA PRO A 554 -8.90 -29.21 -5.88
C PRO A 554 -8.35 -28.14 -4.93
N PHE A 555 -7.05 -28.07 -4.82
CA PHE A 555 -6.37 -26.99 -4.11
C PHE A 555 -5.10 -26.57 -4.84
N SER A 556 -4.71 -25.31 -4.63
CA SER A 556 -3.44 -24.75 -5.06
C SER A 556 -2.92 -23.83 -3.96
N VAL A 557 -1.65 -23.95 -3.62
CA VAL A 557 -1.01 -23.06 -2.64
C VAL A 557 0.42 -22.77 -3.09
N THR A 558 0.82 -21.51 -2.98
CA THR A 558 2.19 -21.08 -3.11
C THR A 558 2.73 -20.77 -1.72
N ILE A 559 3.81 -21.47 -1.33
CA ILE A 559 4.44 -21.30 -0.03
C ILE A 559 5.70 -20.45 -0.23
N PHE A 560 5.84 -19.40 0.56
CA PHE A 560 6.98 -18.50 0.47
C PHE A 560 7.94 -18.70 1.63
N HIS A 561 9.23 -18.90 1.30
CA HIS A 561 10.32 -18.95 2.24
C HIS A 561 11.43 -18.00 1.79
N SER A 562 11.67 -16.97 2.59
CA SER A 562 12.77 -16.03 2.33
C SER A 562 14.10 -16.67 2.74
N GLY A 563 15.15 -16.42 1.95
CA GLY A 563 16.50 -16.83 2.25
C GLY A 563 17.16 -15.97 3.32
N GLY A 564 18.19 -15.22 2.96
CA GLY A 564 18.90 -14.32 3.86
C GLY A 564 19.74 -13.30 3.12
N THR A 565 20.23 -12.31 3.85
CA THR A 565 21.18 -11.33 3.33
C THR A 565 22.60 -11.80 3.52
N GLY A 566 23.52 -11.38 2.65
CA GLY A 566 24.94 -11.54 2.85
C GLY A 566 25.48 -10.72 4.03
N ALA A 567 26.68 -11.02 4.49
CA ALA A 567 27.36 -10.30 5.57
C ALA A 567 27.82 -8.90 5.11
N LEU A 568 27.74 -7.95 6.01
CA LEU A 568 28.38 -6.65 5.87
C LEU A 568 29.78 -6.67 6.53
N PRO A 569 30.68 -5.75 6.21
CA PRO A 569 32.03 -5.72 6.83
C PRO A 569 32.04 -5.67 8.37
N TRP A 570 30.92 -5.24 8.96
CA TRP A 570 30.77 -5.04 10.42
C TRP A 570 29.66 -5.86 11.05
N GLN A 571 28.95 -6.69 10.28
CA GLN A 571 27.78 -7.44 10.75
C GLN A 571 27.59 -8.73 9.95
N ASP A 572 27.28 -9.82 10.63
CA ASP A 572 26.87 -11.07 9.99
C ASP A 572 25.57 -10.89 9.18
N GLY A 573 25.38 -11.69 8.15
CA GLY A 573 24.18 -11.74 7.36
C GLY A 573 22.97 -12.18 8.20
N LEU A 574 21.78 -11.72 7.81
CA LEU A 574 20.52 -12.04 8.47
C LEU A 574 19.85 -13.23 7.79
N SER A 575 19.48 -14.25 8.56
CA SER A 575 18.71 -15.40 8.07
C SER A 575 17.22 -15.04 7.93
N ALA A 576 16.53 -15.70 6.99
CA ALA A 576 15.09 -15.59 6.77
C ALA A 576 14.59 -14.14 6.58
N THR A 577 15.40 -13.31 5.96
CA THR A 577 15.09 -11.90 5.67
C THR A 577 14.44 -11.79 4.29
N ALA A 578 13.35 -11.02 4.20
CA ALA A 578 12.62 -10.79 2.95
C ALA A 578 13.36 -9.83 1.99
N PHE A 579 14.65 -10.04 1.78
CA PHE A 579 15.49 -9.32 0.83
C PHE A 579 15.92 -10.27 -0.30
N PRO A 580 15.85 -9.85 -1.58
CA PRO A 580 15.30 -8.57 -2.06
C PRO A 580 13.79 -8.60 -2.34
N SER A 581 13.10 -9.71 -2.08
CA SER A 581 11.73 -9.95 -2.53
C SER A 581 10.68 -9.00 -1.90
N GLY A 582 10.87 -8.61 -0.65
CA GLY A 582 9.86 -7.92 0.14
C GLY A 582 8.70 -8.81 0.61
N VAL A 583 8.66 -10.09 0.21
CA VAL A 583 7.60 -11.05 0.51
C VAL A 583 7.89 -11.78 1.82
N ARG A 584 6.89 -11.89 2.69
CA ARG A 584 7.01 -12.56 3.99
C ARG A 584 6.92 -14.08 3.86
N ASN A 585 7.50 -14.79 4.82
CA ASN A 585 7.33 -16.23 4.94
C ASN A 585 5.88 -16.60 5.24
N THR A 586 5.34 -17.58 4.52
CA THR A 586 4.01 -18.12 4.82
C THR A 586 4.08 -18.98 6.10
N PRO A 587 3.23 -18.71 7.11
CA PRO A 587 3.16 -19.54 8.32
C PRO A 587 2.72 -20.97 7.99
N VAL A 588 3.35 -21.94 8.66
CA VAL A 588 3.02 -23.39 8.52
C VAL A 588 1.56 -23.63 8.89
N GLU A 589 1.12 -23.08 10.03
CA GLU A 589 -0.23 -23.26 10.57
C GLU A 589 -1.31 -22.76 9.61
N ILE A 590 -1.04 -21.67 8.91
CA ILE A 590 -1.96 -21.15 7.90
C ILE A 590 -2.03 -22.09 6.71
N THR A 591 -0.87 -22.55 6.21
CA THR A 591 -0.84 -23.50 5.09
C THR A 591 -1.59 -24.80 5.42
N GLU A 592 -1.38 -25.36 6.61
CA GLU A 592 -2.08 -26.56 7.08
C GLU A 592 -3.58 -26.34 7.28
N SER A 593 -4.01 -25.12 7.58
CA SER A 593 -5.44 -24.80 7.77
C SER A 593 -6.22 -24.64 6.47
N VAL A 594 -5.53 -24.30 5.36
CA VAL A 594 -6.19 -24.03 4.06
C VAL A 594 -5.93 -25.12 3.02
N THR A 595 -5.01 -26.07 3.30
CA THR A 595 -4.66 -27.16 2.40
C THR A 595 -4.53 -28.49 3.15
N PRO A 596 -4.69 -29.63 2.49
CA PRO A 596 -4.48 -30.96 3.09
C PRO A 596 -2.98 -31.33 3.15
N ILE A 597 -2.12 -30.38 3.50
CA ILE A 597 -0.66 -30.58 3.65
C ILE A 597 -0.33 -30.60 5.13
N LEU A 598 0.54 -31.55 5.54
CA LEU A 598 1.07 -31.62 6.89
C LEU A 598 2.58 -31.39 6.86
N PHE A 599 3.06 -30.41 7.59
CA PHE A 599 4.49 -30.17 7.76
C PHE A 599 5.03 -31.02 8.91
N HIS A 600 5.92 -31.93 8.60
CA HIS A 600 6.59 -32.73 9.65
C HIS A 600 7.73 -31.97 10.32
N GLN A 601 8.41 -31.10 9.56
CA GLN A 601 9.58 -30.37 10.07
C GLN A 601 9.84 -29.14 9.18
N LYS A 602 10.27 -28.06 9.78
CA LYS A 602 10.77 -26.84 9.13
C LYS A 602 12.06 -26.42 9.83
N GLU A 603 13.16 -26.41 9.11
CA GLU A 603 14.49 -26.03 9.58
C GLU A 603 14.92 -24.68 9.02
#